data_90e8f2cd17459d5e75ba740e19649241
#
_entry.id   90e8f2cd17459d5e75ba740e19649241
#
_cell.length_a   1.000
_cell.length_b   1.000
_cell.length_c   1.000
_cell.angle_alpha   90.00
_cell.angle_beta   90.00
_cell.angle_gamma   90.00
#
_symmetry.space_group_name_H-M   'P 1'
#
loop_
_entity.id
_entity.type
_entity.pdbx_description
1 polymer ?
#
loop_
_entity_poly.entity_id
_entity_poly.type
_entity_poly.pdbx_seq_one_letter_code
_entity_poly.pdbx_strand_id
1 'polypeptide(L)'
;LFTLLVIAAFTDMVAGTFNGVGLDSAETAYANSAAASISMLFIVVAVIFGVIQKHVGKMNEWVKAIVAIALLVVMFAVGMKLPIYASKTAWIYIIMAYLFLASVLPMWLLMQPRDYMTTFMLLGMIIGAVVGVVVAHPQMQLNAFNGFNVNGSGLFPTLFVTIACGAVSGFHSLVS
;
A
#
# COMPACT_ATOMS: atom_id res chain seq x y z
N LEU A 1 -15.28 19.51 -0.23
CA LEU A 1 -15.05 19.47 1.22
C LEU A 1 -14.90 18.03 1.73
N PHE A 2 -15.83 17.12 1.37
CA PHE A 2 -15.77 15.72 1.78
C PHE A 2 -14.48 15.00 1.33
N THR A 3 -14.08 15.20 0.08
CA THR A 3 -12.85 14.62 -0.47
C THR A 3 -11.60 15.08 0.28
N LEU A 4 -11.54 16.35 0.68
CA LEU A 4 -10.43 16.88 1.47
C LEU A 4 -10.33 16.23 2.85
N LEU A 5 -11.49 15.99 3.49
CA LEU A 5 -11.54 15.30 4.78
C LEU A 5 -11.05 13.85 4.67
N VAL A 6 -11.45 13.15 3.61
CA VAL A 6 -11.00 11.78 3.34
C VAL A 6 -9.49 11.76 3.09
N ILE A 7 -8.95 12.67 2.27
CA ILE A 7 -7.51 12.79 2.01
C ILE A 7 -6.74 13.05 3.31
N ALA A 8 -7.23 13.95 4.16
CA ALA A 8 -6.60 14.25 5.44
C ALA A 8 -6.57 13.03 6.37
N ALA A 9 -7.68 12.30 6.47
CA ALA A 9 -7.77 11.08 7.27
C ALA A 9 -6.81 9.99 6.77
N PHE A 10 -6.76 9.74 5.46
CA PHE A 10 -5.82 8.77 4.89
C PHE A 10 -4.37 9.20 5.06
N THR A 11 -4.06 10.50 4.92
CA THR A 11 -2.72 11.02 5.16
C THR A 11 -2.26 10.78 6.59
N ASP A 12 -3.13 10.99 7.58
CA ASP A 12 -2.81 10.72 8.99
C ASP A 12 -2.59 9.23 9.26
N MET A 13 -3.43 8.35 8.68
CA MET A 13 -3.27 6.90 8.79
C MET A 13 -1.95 6.42 8.19
N VAL A 14 -1.61 6.87 6.99
CA VAL A 14 -0.36 6.50 6.31
C VAL A 14 0.86 7.02 7.08
N ALA A 15 0.82 8.27 7.53
CA ALA A 15 1.90 8.84 8.35
C ALA A 15 2.06 8.10 9.70
N GLY A 16 0.97 7.64 10.29
CA GLY A 16 1.01 6.77 11.47
C GLY A 16 1.66 5.42 11.22
N THR A 17 1.35 4.79 10.08
CA THR A 17 1.96 3.51 9.69
C THR A 17 3.45 3.63 9.36
N PHE A 18 3.89 4.77 8.85
CA PHE A 18 5.30 5.02 8.49
C PHE A 18 6.13 5.60 9.64
N ASN A 19 5.52 5.86 10.79
CA ASN A 19 6.23 6.41 11.93
C ASN A 19 7.24 5.38 12.48
N GLY A 20 8.52 5.70 12.34
CA GLY A 20 9.64 4.88 12.85
C GLY A 20 10.32 5.46 14.09
N VAL A 21 9.79 6.56 14.66
CA VAL A 21 10.40 7.27 15.79
C VAL A 21 9.43 7.32 16.97
N GLY A 22 9.93 7.07 18.17
CA GLY A 22 9.12 7.13 19.39
C GLY A 22 8.26 5.90 19.66
N LEU A 23 8.61 4.75 19.09
CA LEU A 23 7.97 3.46 19.35
C LEU A 23 8.72 2.67 20.42
N ASP A 24 7.98 1.97 21.27
CA ASP A 24 8.53 1.22 22.40
C ASP A 24 9.34 -0.02 22.01
N SER A 25 9.16 -0.52 20.78
CA SER A 25 9.91 -1.67 20.27
C SER A 25 10.72 -1.33 19.01
N ALA A 26 11.99 -1.71 19.02
CA ALA A 26 12.90 -1.52 17.87
C ALA A 26 12.43 -2.28 16.63
N GLU A 27 11.77 -3.43 16.82
CA GLU A 27 11.26 -4.25 15.73
C GLU A 27 10.11 -3.57 14.96
N THR A 28 9.17 -2.96 15.68
CA THR A 28 8.08 -2.20 15.07
C THR A 28 8.58 -0.93 14.39
N ALA A 29 9.57 -0.26 14.99
CA ALA A 29 10.20 0.91 14.38
C ALA A 29 10.91 0.55 13.06
N TYR A 30 11.63 -0.58 13.03
CA TYR A 30 12.24 -1.10 11.81
C TYR A 30 11.19 -1.47 10.75
N ALA A 31 10.15 -2.21 11.14
CA ALA A 31 9.09 -2.64 10.23
C ALA A 31 8.38 -1.45 9.58
N ASN A 32 8.03 -0.43 10.36
CA ASN A 32 7.40 0.79 9.86
C ASN A 32 8.32 1.58 8.93
N SER A 33 9.59 1.72 9.30
CA SER A 33 10.60 2.42 8.49
C SER A 33 10.91 1.70 7.19
N ALA A 34 10.95 0.36 7.21
CA ALA A 34 11.09 -0.46 6.02
C ALA A 34 9.86 -0.36 5.11
N ALA A 35 8.65 -0.39 5.67
CA ALA A 35 7.41 -0.18 4.93
C ALA A 35 7.37 1.20 4.25
N ALA A 36 7.82 2.24 4.94
CA ALA A 36 7.93 3.58 4.40
C ALA A 36 8.92 3.64 3.22
N SER A 37 10.10 3.04 3.38
CA SER A 37 11.12 2.98 2.32
C SER A 37 10.63 2.23 1.09
N ILE A 38 10.00 1.06 1.29
CA ILE A 38 9.42 0.25 0.22
C ILE A 38 8.36 1.05 -0.52
N SER A 39 7.47 1.76 0.19
CA SER A 39 6.39 2.55 -0.42
C SER A 39 6.94 3.72 -1.24
N MET A 40 7.96 4.42 -0.76
CA MET A 40 8.60 5.50 -1.52
C MET A 40 9.33 4.98 -2.74
N LEU A 41 10.09 3.89 -2.61
CA LEU A 41 10.74 3.24 -3.73
C LEU A 41 9.73 2.73 -4.77
N PHE A 42 8.58 2.23 -4.33
CA PHE A 42 7.51 1.77 -5.22
C PHE A 42 7.03 2.89 -6.16
N ILE A 43 6.86 4.10 -5.64
CA ILE A 43 6.46 5.26 -6.45
C ILE A 43 7.53 5.56 -7.52
N VAL A 44 8.81 5.60 -7.11
CA VAL A 44 9.92 5.88 -8.02
C VAL A 44 10.03 4.79 -9.09
N VAL A 45 9.97 3.53 -8.69
CA VAL A 45 10.05 2.38 -9.60
C VAL A 45 8.86 2.35 -10.56
N ALA A 46 7.65 2.68 -10.10
CA ALA A 46 6.47 2.76 -10.95
C ALA A 46 6.62 3.85 -12.03
N VAL A 47 7.15 5.01 -11.67
CA VAL A 47 7.43 6.09 -12.64
C VAL A 47 8.48 5.65 -13.67
N ILE A 48 9.58 5.04 -13.21
CA ILE A 48 10.63 4.51 -14.10
C ILE A 48 10.04 3.47 -15.06
N PHE A 49 9.25 2.54 -14.54
CA PHE A 49 8.59 1.52 -15.36
C PHE A 49 7.65 2.15 -16.40
N GLY A 50 6.88 3.18 -16.02
CA GLY A 50 6.01 3.93 -16.94
C GLY A 50 6.79 4.61 -18.08
N VAL A 51 7.94 5.21 -17.77
CA VAL A 51 8.82 5.83 -18.78
C VAL A 51 9.41 4.77 -19.70
N ILE A 52 9.88 3.65 -19.16
CA ILE A 52 10.41 2.52 -19.96
C ILE A 52 9.33 1.99 -20.91
N GLN A 53 8.12 1.77 -20.39
CA GLN A 53 6.99 1.28 -21.18
C GLN A 53 6.64 2.20 -22.36
N LYS A 54 6.74 3.51 -22.16
CA LYS A 54 6.52 4.52 -23.21
C LYS A 54 7.63 4.51 -24.27
N HIS A 55 8.90 4.37 -23.86
CA HIS A 55 10.04 4.42 -24.79
C HIS A 55 10.20 3.15 -25.61
N VAL A 56 9.94 1.99 -25.04
CA VAL A 56 10.13 0.68 -25.70
C VAL A 56 8.92 0.24 -26.53
N GLY A 57 7.84 1.00 -26.54
CA GLY A 57 6.65 1.01 -27.42
C GLY A 57 5.96 -0.33 -27.76
N LYS A 58 6.69 -1.40 -28.02
CA LYS A 58 6.16 -2.73 -28.39
C LYS A 58 6.84 -3.85 -27.60
N MET A 59 6.76 -3.77 -26.29
CA MET A 59 7.17 -4.92 -25.45
C MET A 59 6.07 -5.99 -25.46
N ASN A 60 6.49 -7.24 -25.62
CA ASN A 60 5.60 -8.39 -25.44
C ASN A 60 5.06 -8.40 -24.01
N GLU A 61 3.78 -8.75 -23.79
CA GLU A 61 3.15 -8.71 -22.46
C GLU A 61 3.91 -9.55 -21.43
N TRP A 62 4.48 -10.69 -21.87
CA TRP A 62 5.32 -11.53 -21.01
C TRP A 62 6.60 -10.83 -20.54
N VAL A 63 7.23 -10.05 -21.40
CA VAL A 63 8.44 -9.30 -21.06
C VAL A 63 8.11 -8.17 -20.06
N LYS A 64 6.98 -7.49 -20.25
CA LYS A 64 6.50 -6.47 -19.29
C LYS A 64 6.27 -7.08 -17.90
N ALA A 65 5.62 -8.25 -17.84
CA ALA A 65 5.38 -8.96 -16.58
C ALA A 65 6.68 -9.35 -15.87
N ILE A 66 7.64 -9.91 -16.61
CA ILE A 66 8.95 -10.31 -16.05
C ILE A 66 9.71 -9.10 -15.52
N VAL A 67 9.74 -8.01 -16.27
CA VAL A 67 10.41 -6.76 -15.85
C VAL A 67 9.73 -6.17 -14.61
N ALA A 68 8.39 -6.15 -14.56
CA ALA A 68 7.65 -5.67 -13.40
C ALA A 68 7.95 -6.50 -12.15
N ILE A 69 7.94 -7.82 -12.25
CA ILE A 69 8.26 -8.72 -11.14
C ILE A 69 9.71 -8.54 -10.68
N ALA A 70 10.66 -8.45 -11.61
CA ALA A 70 12.07 -8.22 -11.28
C ALA A 70 12.27 -6.89 -10.55
N LEU A 71 11.64 -5.82 -11.01
CA LEU A 71 11.67 -4.51 -10.35
C LEU A 71 11.05 -4.55 -8.95
N LEU A 72 9.95 -5.28 -8.76
CA LEU A 72 9.33 -5.47 -7.44
C LEU A 72 10.28 -6.19 -6.49
N VAL A 73 10.90 -7.29 -6.91
CA VAL A 73 11.85 -8.03 -6.08
C VAL A 73 13.04 -7.16 -5.67
N VAL A 74 13.61 -6.42 -6.61
CA VAL A 74 14.73 -5.50 -6.34
C VAL A 74 14.29 -4.40 -5.36
N MET A 75 13.12 -3.83 -5.56
CA MET A 75 12.55 -2.80 -4.68
C MET A 75 12.39 -3.32 -3.25
N PHE A 76 11.83 -4.52 -3.05
CA PHE A 76 11.70 -5.13 -1.73
C PHE A 76 13.08 -5.38 -1.08
N ALA A 77 14.02 -5.93 -1.84
CA ALA A 77 15.37 -6.19 -1.33
C ALA A 77 16.11 -4.90 -0.90
N VAL A 78 15.98 -3.83 -1.67
CA VAL A 78 16.58 -2.53 -1.36
C VAL A 78 15.84 -1.84 -0.21
N GLY A 79 14.52 -1.86 -0.21
CA GLY A 79 13.71 -1.20 0.82
C GLY A 79 13.89 -1.79 2.21
N MET A 80 14.08 -3.11 2.31
CA MET A 80 14.41 -3.77 3.57
C MET A 80 15.81 -3.44 4.08
N LYS A 81 16.76 -3.13 3.19
CA LYS A 81 18.13 -2.77 3.59
C LYS A 81 18.32 -1.30 3.95
N LEU A 82 17.42 -0.44 3.48
CA LEU A 82 17.50 1.01 3.66
C LEU A 82 16.25 1.55 4.38
N PRO A 83 16.02 1.23 5.66
CA PRO A 83 14.89 1.76 6.40
C PRO A 83 15.05 3.27 6.64
N ILE A 84 14.02 4.06 6.31
CA ILE A 84 13.98 5.50 6.51
C ILE A 84 13.26 5.80 7.83
N TYR A 85 14.02 6.19 8.83
CA TYR A 85 13.48 6.60 10.13
C TYR A 85 13.08 8.08 10.10
N ALA A 86 11.78 8.35 10.10
CA ALA A 86 11.26 9.71 10.19
C ALA A 86 10.08 9.78 11.14
N SER A 87 9.86 10.95 11.73
CA SER A 87 8.73 11.20 12.62
C SER A 87 7.41 11.29 11.85
N LYS A 88 6.29 11.02 12.53
CA LYS A 88 4.95 11.16 11.94
C LYS A 88 4.74 12.50 11.27
N THR A 89 5.19 13.58 11.90
CA THR A 89 5.06 14.95 11.35
C THR A 89 5.83 15.14 10.04
N ALA A 90 7.05 14.61 9.96
CA ALA A 90 7.84 14.67 8.73
C ALA A 90 7.15 13.89 7.59
N TRP A 91 6.55 12.73 7.89
CA TRP A 91 5.80 11.95 6.90
C TRP A 91 4.56 12.70 6.39
N ILE A 92 3.84 13.42 7.25
CA ILE A 92 2.70 14.25 6.82
C ILE A 92 3.13 15.26 5.77
N TYR A 93 4.25 15.98 5.98
CA TYR A 93 4.75 16.95 5.01
C TYR A 93 5.20 16.30 3.71
N ILE A 94 5.88 15.16 3.77
CA ILE A 94 6.33 14.40 2.58
C ILE A 94 5.12 13.94 1.77
N ILE A 95 4.08 13.39 2.43
CA ILE A 95 2.87 12.92 1.76
C ILE A 95 2.10 14.09 1.14
N MET A 96 2.01 15.23 1.83
CA MET A 96 1.37 16.43 1.29
C MET A 96 2.09 16.94 0.04
N ALA A 97 3.43 17.00 0.07
CA ALA A 97 4.22 17.37 -1.10
C ALA A 97 4.02 16.38 -2.26
N TYR A 98 3.98 15.07 -1.97
CA TYR A 98 3.69 14.04 -2.95
C TYR A 98 2.28 14.20 -3.55
N LEU A 99 1.25 14.46 -2.75
CA LEU A 99 -0.11 14.68 -3.22
C LEU A 99 -0.21 15.88 -4.15
N PHE A 100 0.47 16.98 -3.80
CA PHE A 100 0.56 18.16 -4.67
C PHE A 100 1.22 17.83 -6.00
N LEU A 101 2.36 17.14 -5.98
CA LEU A 101 3.07 16.72 -7.18
C LEU A 101 2.23 15.76 -8.04
N ALA A 102 1.58 14.79 -7.39
CA ALA A 102 0.71 13.82 -8.07
C ALA A 102 -0.52 14.47 -8.72
N SER A 103 -1.03 15.56 -8.16
CA SER A 103 -2.14 16.34 -8.75
C SER A 103 -1.76 17.04 -10.07
N VAL A 104 -0.49 17.36 -10.25
CA VAL A 104 0.00 18.05 -11.47
C VAL A 104 0.45 17.06 -12.55
N LEU A 105 0.89 15.87 -12.15
CA LEU A 105 1.39 14.86 -13.07
C LEU A 105 0.25 14.20 -13.88
N PRO A 106 0.47 13.89 -15.16
CA PRO A 106 -0.51 13.20 -15.99
C PRO A 106 -0.75 11.76 -15.50
N MET A 107 -2.00 11.30 -15.56
CA MET A 107 -2.44 9.99 -15.07
C MET A 107 -1.67 8.81 -15.68
N TRP A 108 -1.29 8.90 -16.97
CA TRP A 108 -0.56 7.83 -17.65
C TRP A 108 0.84 7.56 -17.08
N LEU A 109 1.44 8.56 -16.47
CA LEU A 109 2.79 8.43 -15.90
C LEU A 109 2.77 7.80 -14.52
N LEU A 110 1.76 8.13 -13.70
CA LEU A 110 1.72 7.75 -12.30
C LEU A 110 0.79 6.57 -12.02
N MET A 111 -0.44 6.59 -12.59
CA MET A 111 -1.46 5.60 -12.23
C MET A 111 -1.33 4.29 -13.02
N GLN A 112 -1.20 4.33 -14.33
CA GLN A 112 -1.17 3.12 -15.15
C GLN A 112 -0.04 2.15 -14.78
N PRO A 113 1.24 2.56 -14.66
CA PRO A 113 2.31 1.63 -14.31
C PRO A 113 2.21 1.17 -12.86
N ARG A 114 1.74 2.03 -11.96
CA ARG A 114 1.50 1.69 -10.56
C ARG A 114 0.44 0.60 -10.42
N ASP A 115 -0.71 0.76 -11.08
CA ASP A 115 -1.81 -0.19 -10.98
C ASP A 115 -1.43 -1.56 -11.55
N TYR A 116 -0.68 -1.57 -12.67
CA TYR A 116 -0.14 -2.79 -13.23
C TYR A 116 0.78 -3.54 -12.24
N MET A 117 1.71 -2.84 -11.60
CA MET A 117 2.60 -3.43 -10.60
C MET A 117 1.85 -3.85 -9.33
N THR A 118 0.86 -3.08 -8.90
CA THR A 118 0.02 -3.38 -7.73
C THR A 118 -0.77 -4.67 -7.92
N THR A 119 -1.21 -4.98 -9.13
CA THR A 119 -1.90 -6.24 -9.46
C THR A 119 -1.01 -7.46 -9.15
N PHE A 120 0.27 -7.41 -9.51
CA PHE A 120 1.22 -8.49 -9.18
C PHE A 120 1.48 -8.58 -7.68
N MET A 121 1.59 -7.46 -6.98
CA MET A 121 1.72 -7.46 -5.52
C MET A 121 0.51 -8.08 -4.84
N LEU A 122 -0.69 -7.71 -5.28
CA LEU A 122 -1.95 -8.25 -4.74
C LEU A 122 -2.04 -9.76 -4.96
N LEU A 123 -1.74 -10.21 -6.18
CA LEU A 123 -1.74 -11.64 -6.51
C LEU A 123 -0.71 -12.41 -5.68
N GLY A 124 0.49 -11.88 -5.55
CA GLY A 124 1.55 -12.46 -4.72
C GLY A 124 1.17 -12.53 -3.24
N MET A 125 0.51 -11.50 -2.73
CA MET A 125 0.01 -11.48 -1.35
C MET A 125 -1.10 -12.50 -1.12
N ILE A 126 -2.04 -12.66 -2.05
CA ILE A 126 -3.11 -13.66 -1.93
C ILE A 126 -2.53 -15.07 -1.98
N ILE A 127 -1.66 -15.37 -2.93
CA ILE A 127 -1.00 -16.68 -3.04
C ILE A 127 -0.17 -16.96 -1.78
N GLY A 128 0.61 -15.99 -1.33
CA GLY A 128 1.43 -16.09 -0.12
C GLY A 128 0.59 -16.32 1.13
N ALA A 129 -0.55 -15.65 1.27
CA ALA A 129 -1.47 -15.87 2.38
C ALA A 129 -2.08 -17.29 2.36
N VAL A 130 -2.54 -17.75 1.20
CA VAL A 130 -3.10 -19.09 1.06
C VAL A 130 -2.05 -20.16 1.38
N VAL A 131 -0.86 -20.05 0.81
CA VAL A 131 0.24 -20.99 1.07
C VAL A 131 0.66 -20.91 2.54
N GLY A 132 0.77 -19.71 3.10
CA GLY A 132 1.12 -19.51 4.52
C GLY A 132 0.13 -20.18 5.47
N VAL A 133 -1.16 -20.04 5.23
CA VAL A 133 -2.20 -20.71 6.04
C VAL A 133 -2.13 -22.22 5.92
N VAL A 134 -1.94 -22.73 4.70
CA VAL A 134 -1.86 -24.20 4.46
C VAL A 134 -0.60 -24.80 5.10
N VAL A 135 0.55 -24.12 5.01
CA VAL A 135 1.83 -24.64 5.54
C VAL A 135 1.93 -24.46 7.06
N ALA A 136 1.52 -23.32 7.57
CA ALA A 136 1.65 -23.01 8.99
C ALA A 136 0.60 -23.72 9.88
N HIS A 137 -0.50 -24.19 9.30
CA HIS A 137 -1.62 -24.81 10.03
C HIS A 137 -1.96 -24.09 11.36
N PRO A 138 -2.18 -22.76 11.36
CA PRO A 138 -2.43 -22.02 12.59
C PRO A 138 -3.71 -22.54 13.24
N GLN A 139 -3.64 -22.90 14.50
CA GLN A 139 -4.84 -23.25 15.27
C GLN A 139 -5.70 -22.01 15.44
N MET A 140 -6.97 -22.10 15.05
CA MET A 140 -7.94 -21.04 15.30
C MET A 140 -8.19 -20.89 16.80
N GLN A 141 -7.64 -19.83 17.40
CA GLN A 141 -7.86 -19.48 18.81
C GLN A 141 -9.01 -18.47 18.98
N LEU A 142 -9.61 -18.03 17.90
CA LEU A 142 -10.73 -17.10 17.92
C LEU A 142 -12.03 -17.86 18.16
N ASN A 143 -12.84 -17.38 19.11
CA ASN A 143 -14.19 -17.89 19.30
C ASN A 143 -15.03 -17.62 18.06
N ALA A 144 -15.88 -18.55 17.66
CA ALA A 144 -16.75 -18.42 16.48
C ALA A 144 -17.70 -17.22 16.58
N PHE A 145 -18.03 -16.79 17.80
CA PHE A 145 -18.88 -15.64 18.06
C PHE A 145 -18.39 -14.88 19.30
N ASN A 146 -17.93 -13.66 19.11
CA ASN A 146 -17.40 -12.79 20.17
C ASN A 146 -18.40 -11.70 20.64
N GLY A 147 -19.66 -11.77 20.19
CA GLY A 147 -20.68 -10.77 20.48
C GLY A 147 -20.68 -9.59 19.50
N PHE A 148 -21.53 -8.62 19.78
CA PHE A 148 -21.70 -7.42 18.93
C PHE A 148 -20.80 -6.24 19.32
N ASN A 149 -20.00 -6.39 20.36
CA ASN A 149 -19.05 -5.37 20.82
C ASN A 149 -17.63 -5.92 20.82
N VAL A 150 -16.70 -5.24 20.17
CA VAL A 150 -15.28 -5.55 20.17
C VAL A 150 -14.52 -4.34 20.70
N ASN A 151 -13.74 -4.53 21.77
CA ASN A 151 -12.95 -3.47 22.43
C ASN A 151 -13.74 -2.19 22.77
N GLY A 152 -14.99 -2.33 23.22
CA GLY A 152 -15.82 -1.18 23.60
C GLY A 152 -16.50 -0.46 22.44
N SER A 153 -16.27 -0.90 21.21
CA SER A 153 -16.90 -0.35 20.00
C SER A 153 -17.98 -1.30 19.47
N GLY A 154 -19.18 -0.80 19.21
CA GLY A 154 -20.25 -1.57 18.58
C GLY A 154 -19.87 -1.99 17.16
N LEU A 155 -20.00 -3.27 16.85
CA LEU A 155 -19.79 -3.78 15.49
C LEU A 155 -20.77 -3.14 14.48
N PHE A 156 -21.97 -2.85 14.92
CA PHE A 156 -22.94 -2.08 14.15
C PHE A 156 -22.89 -0.60 14.57
N PRO A 157 -22.76 0.38 13.66
CA PRO A 157 -22.70 0.29 12.20
C PRO A 157 -21.28 0.19 11.60
N THR A 158 -20.23 0.24 12.43
CA THR A 158 -18.82 0.43 11.99
C THR A 158 -18.35 -0.65 11.02
N LEU A 159 -18.65 -1.92 11.30
CA LEU A 159 -18.27 -3.03 10.43
C LEU A 159 -18.93 -2.91 9.04
N PHE A 160 -20.21 -2.55 9.02
CA PHE A 160 -20.96 -2.41 7.77
C PHE A 160 -20.44 -1.25 6.93
N VAL A 161 -20.06 -0.14 7.57
CA VAL A 161 -19.45 1.00 6.87
C VAL A 161 -18.10 0.62 6.27
N THR A 162 -17.27 -0.15 7.00
CA THR A 162 -15.96 -0.60 6.51
C THR A 162 -16.09 -1.58 5.34
N ILE A 163 -17.03 -2.53 5.42
CA ILE A 163 -17.30 -3.47 4.33
C ILE A 163 -17.88 -2.74 3.11
N ALA A 164 -18.83 -1.84 3.32
CA ALA A 164 -19.40 -1.04 2.25
C ALA A 164 -18.36 -0.14 1.58
N CYS A 165 -17.42 0.43 2.34
CA CYS A 165 -16.31 1.20 1.79
C CYS A 165 -15.43 0.36 0.86
N GLY A 166 -15.15 -0.90 1.21
CA GLY A 166 -14.41 -1.81 0.35
C GLY A 166 -15.17 -2.27 -0.90
N ALA A 167 -16.49 -2.46 -0.78
CA ALA A 167 -17.32 -2.99 -1.85
C ALA A 167 -17.81 -1.93 -2.85
N VAL A 168 -18.12 -0.71 -2.36
CA VAL A 168 -18.75 0.38 -3.14
C VAL A 168 -17.81 1.59 -3.27
N SER A 169 -16.55 1.43 -2.92
CA SER A 169 -15.55 2.48 -3.03
C SER A 169 -15.51 3.05 -4.44
N GLY A 170 -15.52 4.38 -4.57
CA GLY A 170 -15.50 5.09 -5.85
C GLY A 170 -14.27 4.80 -6.73
N PHE A 171 -13.32 4.02 -6.23
CA PHE A 171 -12.18 3.52 -7.00
C PHE A 171 -12.63 2.65 -8.19
N HIS A 172 -13.67 1.86 -8.03
CA HIS A 172 -14.24 1.07 -9.14
C HIS A 172 -14.77 1.95 -10.28
N SER A 173 -15.32 3.11 -9.97
CA SER A 173 -15.80 4.05 -10.99
C SER A 173 -14.68 4.80 -11.73
N LEU A 174 -13.47 4.79 -11.19
CA LEU A 174 -12.29 5.39 -11.84
C LEU A 174 -11.59 4.42 -12.80
N VAL A 175 -11.83 3.12 -12.65
CA VAL A 175 -11.20 2.06 -13.44
C VAL A 175 -12.10 1.57 -14.57
N SER A 176 -13.40 1.83 -14.48
CA SER A 176 -14.37 1.58 -15.56
C SER A 176 -14.48 2.79 -16.48
#